data_4d6d048c89845b4485dece67e2484215
#
_entry.id   4d6d048c89845b4485dece67e2484215
#
_cell.length_a   1.000
_cell.length_b   1.000
_cell.length_c   1.000
_cell.angle_alpha   90.00
_cell.angle_beta   90.00
_cell.angle_gamma   90.00
#
_symmetry.space_group_name_H-M   'P 1'
#
loop_
_entity.id
_entity.type
_entity.pdbx_description
1 polymer ?
#
loop_
_entity_poly.entity_id
_entity_poly.type
_entity_poly.pdbx_seq_one_letter_code
_entity_poly.pdbx_strand_id
1 'polypeptide(L)'
;DLALHGENRRNATAYCQMCHYPEADDHEVRPEEEMPPRTIDFKMLIHRLHTGEELENDYTVYGFRGSEHNYNSLLYPGDRRNCEKCHVDESYVEAVGNLDTITEQEFFSPMPPNTTACTGCHDTESMQAHAYVNIAPFGEACMACHGEGKEFSVARSHAR
;
A
#
# COMPACT_ATOMS: atom_id res chain seq x y z
N ASP A 1 7.90 7.65 -14.07
CA ASP A 1 8.74 6.44 -14.19
C ASP A 1 8.89 5.78 -12.82
N LEU A 2 8.57 4.49 -12.75
CA LEU A 2 8.98 3.66 -11.62
C LEU A 2 10.49 3.40 -11.75
N ALA A 3 11.28 4.11 -10.96
CA ALA A 3 12.73 3.98 -10.96
C ALA A 3 13.26 4.24 -9.57
N LEU A 4 13.93 3.27 -9.00
CA LEU A 4 14.62 3.36 -7.72
C LEU A 4 15.86 2.46 -7.76
N HIS A 5 16.64 2.42 -6.67
CA HIS A 5 17.84 1.58 -6.55
C HIS A 5 18.86 1.80 -7.67
N GLY A 6 19.26 3.05 -7.88
CA GLY A 6 20.30 3.43 -8.84
C GLY A 6 19.84 3.41 -10.30
N GLU A 7 18.54 3.52 -10.53
CA GLU A 7 17.92 3.61 -11.86
C GLU A 7 18.07 2.38 -12.77
N ASN A 8 18.66 1.32 -12.30
CA ASN A 8 18.87 0.09 -13.09
C ASN A 8 17.59 -0.77 -13.20
N ARG A 9 16.56 -0.45 -12.40
CA ARG A 9 15.30 -1.20 -12.30
C ARG A 9 14.17 -0.25 -12.62
N ARG A 10 13.84 -0.11 -13.92
CA ARG A 10 12.84 0.83 -14.40
C ARG A 10 11.62 0.11 -14.96
N ASN A 11 10.43 0.59 -14.59
CA ASN A 11 9.15 0.21 -15.19
C ASN A 11 8.89 -1.31 -15.27
N ALA A 12 9.48 -2.09 -14.38
CA ALA A 12 9.36 -3.54 -14.34
C ALA A 12 8.85 -3.96 -12.96
N THR A 13 7.55 -3.87 -12.74
CA THR A 13 6.91 -4.20 -11.46
C THR A 13 7.25 -5.62 -10.98
N ALA A 14 7.23 -6.61 -11.90
CA ALA A 14 7.60 -7.97 -11.57
C ALA A 14 9.05 -8.08 -11.03
N TYR A 15 9.95 -7.22 -11.48
CA TYR A 15 11.32 -7.19 -10.98
C TYR A 15 11.41 -6.57 -9.58
N CYS A 16 10.59 -5.55 -9.30
CA CYS A 16 10.49 -4.98 -7.96
C CYS A 16 9.94 -6.00 -6.96
N GLN A 17 8.92 -6.75 -7.35
CA GLN A 17 8.26 -7.76 -6.52
C GLN A 17 9.15 -8.97 -6.18
N MET A 18 10.31 -9.16 -6.82
CA MET A 18 11.29 -10.17 -6.41
C MET A 18 11.86 -9.91 -5.00
N CYS A 19 11.85 -8.65 -4.56
CA CYS A 19 12.32 -8.26 -3.22
C CYS A 19 11.19 -7.65 -2.38
N HIS A 20 10.18 -7.05 -3.02
CA HIS A 20 9.01 -6.44 -2.39
C HIS A 20 7.79 -7.36 -2.51
N TYR A 21 7.94 -8.60 -2.05
CA TYR A 21 6.89 -9.61 -2.06
C TYR A 21 5.99 -9.50 -0.80
N PRO A 22 4.85 -10.21 -0.76
CA PRO A 22 3.85 -10.02 0.30
C PRO A 22 4.32 -10.16 1.75
N GLU A 23 5.26 -11.06 2.01
CA GLU A 23 5.82 -11.27 3.35
C GLU A 23 7.07 -10.42 3.63
N ALA A 24 7.49 -9.59 2.66
CA ALA A 24 8.69 -8.78 2.83
C ALA A 24 8.44 -7.65 3.83
N ASP A 25 9.31 -7.58 4.83
CA ASP A 25 9.37 -6.52 5.82
C ASP A 25 10.82 -6.11 6.10
N ASP A 26 11.00 -5.13 6.96
CA ASP A 26 12.31 -4.61 7.32
C ASP A 26 12.87 -5.17 8.64
N HIS A 27 12.29 -6.22 9.17
CA HIS A 27 12.57 -6.74 10.50
C HIS A 27 14.05 -7.09 10.74
N GLU A 28 14.76 -7.59 9.72
CA GLU A 28 16.17 -8.00 9.85
C GLU A 28 17.13 -6.81 10.07
N VAL A 29 16.71 -5.61 9.71
CA VAL A 29 17.56 -4.41 9.75
C VAL A 29 16.97 -3.29 10.61
N ARG A 30 15.74 -3.47 11.10
CA ARG A 30 15.05 -2.52 11.99
C ARG A 30 15.61 -2.60 13.40
N PRO A 31 15.92 -1.47 14.06
CA PRO A 31 16.31 -1.46 15.47
C PRO A 31 15.23 -2.06 16.38
N GLU A 32 15.65 -2.75 17.44
CA GLU A 32 14.72 -3.41 18.38
C GLU A 32 13.76 -2.41 19.04
N GLU A 33 14.25 -1.21 19.33
CA GLU A 33 13.46 -0.10 19.89
C GLU A 33 12.41 0.47 18.95
N GLU A 34 12.51 0.17 17.66
CA GLU A 34 11.61 0.66 16.59
C GLU A 34 10.61 -0.42 16.12
N MET A 35 10.57 -1.56 16.81
CA MET A 35 9.59 -2.62 16.50
C MET A 35 8.15 -2.17 16.81
N PRO A 36 7.17 -2.69 16.09
CA PRO A 36 7.20 -3.80 15.12
C PRO A 36 7.73 -3.42 13.73
N PRO A 37 8.15 -4.43 12.94
CA PRO A 37 8.63 -4.19 11.57
C PRO A 37 7.52 -3.65 10.67
N ARG A 38 7.93 -2.95 9.63
CA ARG A 38 7.02 -2.44 8.60
C ARG A 38 7.10 -3.31 7.35
N THR A 39 5.95 -3.58 6.78
CA THR A 39 5.92 -4.23 5.47
C THR A 39 6.58 -3.36 4.41
N ILE A 40 7.35 -3.99 3.55
CA ILE A 40 7.87 -3.41 2.32
C ILE A 40 7.27 -4.09 1.09
N ASP A 41 6.10 -4.75 1.25
CA ASP A 41 5.31 -5.23 0.11
C ASP A 41 5.09 -4.13 -0.91
N PHE A 42 5.19 -4.47 -2.19
CA PHE A 42 5.19 -3.48 -3.26
C PHE A 42 3.91 -2.64 -3.31
N LYS A 43 2.74 -3.24 -3.04
CA LYS A 43 1.45 -2.53 -3.04
C LYS A 43 1.40 -1.47 -1.94
N MET A 44 1.71 -1.86 -0.71
CA MET A 44 1.70 -0.96 0.43
C MET A 44 2.77 0.12 0.27
N LEU A 45 4.00 -0.28 -0.01
CA LEU A 45 5.15 0.60 -0.13
C LEU A 45 4.91 1.72 -1.15
N ILE A 46 4.49 1.38 -2.37
CA ILE A 46 4.28 2.37 -3.43
C ILE A 46 3.17 3.35 -3.08
N HIS A 47 2.06 2.89 -2.53
CA HIS A 47 0.97 3.78 -2.16
C HIS A 47 1.37 4.72 -1.01
N ARG A 48 2.02 4.20 0.03
CA ARG A 48 2.50 5.03 1.15
C ARG A 48 3.57 6.04 0.75
N LEU A 49 4.55 5.63 -0.05
CA LEU A 49 5.57 6.54 -0.58
C LEU A 49 4.96 7.73 -1.33
N HIS A 50 3.95 7.48 -2.16
CA HIS A 50 3.30 8.54 -2.92
C HIS A 50 2.26 9.33 -2.09
N THR A 51 1.81 8.81 -0.97
CA THR A 51 0.97 9.55 -0.02
C THR A 51 1.83 10.51 0.81
N GLY A 52 2.99 10.06 1.24
CA GLY A 52 4.02 10.89 1.82
C GLY A 52 3.53 11.81 2.94
N GLU A 53 3.60 13.12 2.72
CA GLU A 53 3.24 14.14 3.73
C GLU A 53 1.76 14.14 4.15
N GLU A 54 0.89 13.45 3.42
CA GLU A 54 -0.53 13.34 3.76
C GLU A 54 -0.86 12.06 4.56
N LEU A 55 0.14 11.22 4.89
CA LEU A 55 -0.04 10.13 5.84
C LEU A 55 -0.28 10.70 7.24
N GLU A 56 -1.25 10.13 7.96
CA GLU A 56 -1.50 10.48 9.36
C GLU A 56 -0.54 9.75 10.32
N ASN A 57 -0.12 8.54 9.93
CA ASN A 57 0.81 7.74 10.72
C ASN A 57 2.23 7.85 10.17
N ASP A 58 3.19 7.64 11.04
CA ASP A 58 4.60 7.57 10.63
C ASP A 58 4.83 6.39 9.70
N TYR A 59 5.55 6.63 8.61
CA TYR A 59 5.99 5.58 7.72
C TYR A 59 7.50 5.64 7.53
N THR A 60 8.18 4.99 8.46
CA THR A 60 9.63 4.81 8.46
C THR A 60 9.94 3.35 8.18
N VAL A 61 10.75 3.08 7.17
CA VAL A 61 11.30 1.76 6.88
C VAL A 61 12.82 1.80 7.02
N TYR A 62 13.40 0.67 7.40
CA TYR A 62 14.83 0.51 7.54
C TYR A 62 15.39 -0.27 6.37
N GLY A 63 16.44 0.25 5.77
CA GLY A 63 17.09 -0.32 4.61
C GLY A 63 18.45 -0.92 4.90
N PHE A 64 19.26 -1.05 3.86
CA PHE A 64 20.57 -1.66 3.94
C PHE A 64 21.43 -1.08 5.07
N ARG A 65 21.98 -1.97 5.93
CA ARG A 65 22.77 -1.61 7.12
C ARG A 65 22.03 -0.77 8.15
N GLY A 66 20.71 -0.91 8.25
CA GLY A 66 19.91 -0.15 9.19
C GLY A 66 19.74 1.33 8.83
N SER A 67 19.89 1.67 7.55
CA SER A 67 19.61 3.05 7.11
C SER A 67 18.14 3.37 7.28
N GLU A 68 17.83 4.44 7.98
CA GLU A 68 16.48 4.93 8.22
C GLU A 68 15.96 5.73 7.01
N HIS A 69 14.75 5.43 6.60
CA HIS A 69 14.04 6.12 5.51
C HIS A 69 12.64 6.48 5.95
N ASN A 70 12.44 7.74 6.36
CA ASN A 70 11.13 8.29 6.67
C ASN A 70 10.53 8.94 5.42
N TYR A 71 9.29 8.59 5.08
CA TYR A 71 8.63 9.05 3.87
C TYR A 71 7.54 10.11 4.11
N ASN A 72 7.26 10.47 5.36
CA ASN A 72 6.23 11.48 5.69
C ASN A 72 6.58 12.92 5.26
N SER A 73 7.79 13.15 4.76
CA SER A 73 8.17 14.44 4.19
C SER A 73 8.12 14.50 2.67
N LEU A 74 7.75 13.40 2.01
CA LEU A 74 7.66 13.36 0.56
C LEU A 74 6.44 14.11 0.04
N LEU A 75 6.69 15.06 -0.85
CA LEU A 75 5.65 15.75 -1.59
C LEU A 75 5.47 15.11 -2.97
N TYR A 76 4.35 14.46 -3.20
CA TYR A 76 4.02 13.94 -4.53
C TYR A 76 3.53 15.07 -5.45
N PRO A 77 4.18 15.31 -6.59
CA PRO A 77 3.90 16.49 -7.43
C PRO A 77 2.62 16.37 -8.27
N GLY A 78 1.93 15.24 -8.21
CA GLY A 78 0.72 14.96 -8.98
C GLY A 78 -0.51 14.77 -8.12
N ASP A 79 -1.63 14.46 -8.77
CA ASP A 79 -2.83 14.06 -8.07
C ASP A 79 -2.88 12.53 -7.96
N ARG A 80 -2.79 12.02 -6.73
CA ARG A 80 -2.78 10.59 -6.41
C ARG A 80 -4.11 9.90 -6.69
N ARG A 81 -5.20 10.65 -6.80
CA ARG A 81 -6.53 10.13 -7.19
C ARG A 81 -6.58 9.71 -8.65
N ASN A 82 -5.59 10.10 -9.44
CA ASN A 82 -5.46 9.68 -10.83
C ASN A 82 -4.72 8.33 -10.91
N CYS A 83 -5.45 7.26 -10.61
CA CYS A 83 -4.92 5.90 -10.58
C CYS A 83 -4.30 5.46 -11.92
N GLU A 84 -4.84 5.94 -13.03
CA GLU A 84 -4.38 5.61 -14.39
C GLU A 84 -2.98 6.13 -14.72
N LYS A 85 -2.41 7.00 -13.87
CA LYS A 85 -1.01 7.39 -14.02
C LYS A 85 -0.01 6.24 -13.80
N CYS A 86 -0.41 5.27 -13.01
CA CYS A 86 0.42 4.12 -12.66
C CYS A 86 -0.23 2.81 -13.08
N HIS A 87 -1.54 2.69 -12.95
CA HIS A 87 -2.29 1.51 -13.34
C HIS A 87 -2.70 1.56 -14.81
N VAL A 88 -2.50 0.46 -15.52
CA VAL A 88 -2.89 0.30 -16.92
C VAL A 88 -4.16 -0.53 -17.00
N ASP A 89 -5.00 -0.26 -17.99
CA ASP A 89 -6.23 -1.03 -18.28
C ASP A 89 -7.13 -1.21 -17.03
N GLU A 90 -7.28 -0.14 -16.23
CA GLU A 90 -8.11 -0.13 -15.03
C GLU A 90 -7.73 -1.20 -13.99
N SER A 91 -6.47 -1.61 -13.95
CA SER A 91 -5.97 -2.67 -13.06
C SER A 91 -6.09 -2.35 -11.56
N TYR A 92 -6.56 -1.16 -11.21
CA TYR A 92 -6.91 -0.75 -9.84
C TYR A 92 -8.36 -1.07 -9.44
N VAL A 93 -9.22 -1.43 -10.41
CA VAL A 93 -10.67 -1.58 -10.16
C VAL A 93 -11.01 -2.85 -9.43
N GLU A 94 -10.26 -3.91 -9.64
CA GLU A 94 -10.47 -5.15 -8.90
C GLU A 94 -9.20 -5.98 -8.79
N ALA A 95 -8.80 -6.23 -7.57
CA ALA A 95 -7.99 -7.40 -7.30
C ALA A 95 -8.90 -8.64 -7.26
N VAL A 96 -9.25 -9.18 -8.41
CA VAL A 96 -10.08 -10.38 -8.49
C VAL A 96 -9.22 -11.63 -8.34
N GLY A 97 -9.55 -12.44 -7.34
CA GLY A 97 -8.93 -13.74 -7.14
C GLY A 97 -7.60 -13.67 -6.40
N ASN A 98 -6.94 -14.76 -6.28
CA ASN A 98 -5.74 -15.15 -5.54
C ASN A 98 -4.57 -14.13 -5.45
N LEU A 99 -4.84 -12.91 -5.04
CA LEU A 99 -3.79 -12.00 -4.65
C LEU A 99 -3.38 -12.29 -3.22
N ASP A 100 -2.08 -12.36 -3.02
CA ASP A 100 -1.51 -12.70 -1.74
C ASP A 100 -1.86 -11.63 -0.68
N THR A 101 -2.19 -12.08 0.51
CA THR A 101 -2.25 -11.24 1.69
C THR A 101 -0.85 -10.84 2.11
N ILE A 102 -0.73 -9.68 2.74
CA ILE A 102 0.54 -9.23 3.31
C ILE A 102 0.56 -9.37 4.83
N THR A 103 1.73 -9.37 5.40
CA THR A 103 1.92 -9.24 6.85
C THR A 103 2.22 -7.77 7.17
N GLU A 104 1.29 -7.12 7.87
CA GLU A 104 1.49 -5.77 8.39
C GLU A 104 1.19 -5.79 9.88
N GLN A 105 2.23 -5.59 10.68
CA GLN A 105 2.15 -5.79 12.12
C GLN A 105 1.68 -4.56 12.89
N GLU A 106 1.67 -3.41 12.24
CA GLU A 106 1.24 -2.16 12.88
C GLU A 106 -0.27 -2.14 13.15
N PHE A 107 -1.07 -2.65 12.20
CA PHE A 107 -2.52 -2.58 12.27
C PHE A 107 -3.15 -3.95 12.50
N PHE A 108 -3.10 -4.82 11.51
CA PHE A 108 -3.58 -6.19 11.61
C PHE A 108 -2.98 -7.07 10.51
N SER A 109 -2.89 -8.36 10.79
CA SER A 109 -2.30 -9.33 9.86
C SER A 109 -3.11 -10.64 9.89
N PRO A 110 -3.31 -11.33 8.77
CA PRO A 110 -2.89 -10.93 7.41
C PRO A 110 -3.79 -9.83 6.82
N MET A 111 -3.23 -8.98 5.97
CA MET A 111 -3.94 -7.89 5.33
C MET A 111 -4.22 -8.25 3.86
N PRO A 112 -5.50 -8.33 3.44
CA PRO A 112 -5.86 -8.67 2.08
C PRO A 112 -5.52 -7.58 1.05
N PRO A 113 -5.49 -7.91 -0.25
CA PRO A 113 -4.91 -7.05 -1.28
C PRO A 113 -5.62 -5.71 -1.50
N ASN A 114 -6.96 -5.65 -1.48
CA ASN A 114 -7.67 -4.37 -1.62
C ASN A 114 -7.48 -3.51 -0.38
N THR A 115 -7.58 -4.11 0.81
CA THR A 115 -7.27 -3.43 2.06
C THR A 115 -5.86 -2.84 2.03
N THR A 116 -4.86 -3.64 1.61
CA THR A 116 -3.47 -3.19 1.46
C THR A 116 -3.34 -1.96 0.58
N ALA A 117 -3.98 -1.97 -0.59
CA ALA A 117 -3.94 -0.85 -1.53
C ALA A 117 -4.63 0.40 -0.96
N CYS A 118 -5.83 0.25 -0.40
CA CYS A 118 -6.62 1.37 0.12
C CYS A 118 -5.95 2.01 1.34
N THR A 119 -5.48 1.20 2.29
CA THR A 119 -4.85 1.69 3.53
C THR A 119 -3.42 2.18 3.32
N GLY A 120 -2.84 1.94 2.15
CA GLY A 120 -1.63 2.62 1.71
C GLY A 120 -1.78 4.14 1.60
N CYS A 121 -3.01 4.63 1.33
CA CYS A 121 -3.33 6.06 1.29
C CYS A 121 -4.27 6.50 2.43
N HIS A 122 -5.20 5.63 2.82
CA HIS A 122 -6.19 5.89 3.87
C HIS A 122 -5.74 5.24 5.18
N ASP A 123 -4.78 5.84 5.85
CA ASP A 123 -4.08 5.23 6.98
C ASP A 123 -4.60 5.65 8.37
N THR A 124 -5.70 6.41 8.43
CA THR A 124 -6.31 6.79 9.72
C THR A 124 -6.80 5.56 10.49
N GLU A 125 -6.83 5.64 11.83
CA GLU A 125 -7.34 4.57 12.69
C GLU A 125 -8.78 4.17 12.31
N SER A 126 -9.62 5.15 12.01
CA SER A 126 -11.01 4.88 11.61
C SER A 126 -11.12 4.14 10.27
N MET A 127 -10.25 4.42 9.33
CA MET A 127 -10.20 3.72 8.04
C MET A 127 -9.66 2.31 8.19
N GLN A 128 -8.65 2.12 9.03
CA GLN A 128 -8.14 0.79 9.37
C GLN A 128 -9.22 -0.08 10.03
N ALA A 129 -9.95 0.48 10.99
CA ALA A 129 -11.06 -0.22 11.65
C ALA A 129 -12.20 -0.54 10.66
N HIS A 130 -12.55 0.41 9.77
CA HIS A 130 -13.54 0.17 8.71
C HIS A 130 -13.11 -0.98 7.79
N ALA A 131 -11.87 -1.00 7.34
CA ALA A 131 -11.34 -2.07 6.51
C ALA A 131 -11.39 -3.41 7.25
N TYR A 132 -10.93 -3.46 8.50
CA TYR A 132 -10.88 -4.67 9.30
C TYR A 132 -12.24 -5.35 9.48
N VAL A 133 -13.29 -4.59 9.80
CA VAL A 133 -14.62 -5.19 10.03
C VAL A 133 -15.29 -5.67 8.73
N ASN A 134 -14.76 -5.31 7.58
CA ASN A 134 -15.24 -5.75 6.27
C ASN A 134 -14.40 -6.88 5.64
N ILE A 135 -13.54 -7.51 6.44
CA ILE A 135 -12.78 -8.69 6.05
C ILE A 135 -13.41 -9.93 6.68
N ALA A 136 -13.65 -10.95 5.86
CA ALA A 136 -14.17 -12.24 6.29
C ALA A 136 -13.18 -13.36 5.89
N PRO A 137 -13.29 -14.58 6.48
CA PRO A 137 -12.42 -15.69 6.11
C PRO A 137 -12.43 -16.08 4.64
N PHE A 138 -13.46 -15.66 3.90
CA PHE A 138 -13.62 -15.93 2.46
C PHE A 138 -13.31 -14.71 1.58
N GLY A 139 -12.82 -13.61 2.14
CA GLY A 139 -12.38 -12.45 1.38
C GLY A 139 -12.86 -11.10 1.92
N GLU A 140 -12.60 -10.06 1.14
CA GLU A 140 -12.94 -8.68 1.43
C GLU A 140 -14.31 -8.32 0.87
N ALA A 141 -15.13 -7.63 1.64
CA ALA A 141 -16.47 -7.17 1.23
C ALA A 141 -16.46 -5.74 0.62
N CYS A 142 -15.28 -5.18 0.36
CA CYS A 142 -15.10 -3.79 -0.08
C CYS A 142 -15.95 -3.42 -1.30
N MET A 143 -16.00 -4.30 -2.30
CA MET A 143 -16.70 -4.06 -3.56
C MET A 143 -18.23 -4.05 -3.43
N ALA A 144 -18.78 -4.50 -2.30
CA ALA A 144 -20.22 -4.39 -2.04
C ALA A 144 -20.68 -2.92 -1.99
N CYS A 145 -19.83 -2.03 -1.49
CA CYS A 145 -20.10 -0.59 -1.38
C CYS A 145 -19.20 0.25 -2.30
N HIS A 146 -17.96 -0.19 -2.58
CA HIS A 146 -16.97 0.55 -3.34
C HIS A 146 -16.82 0.08 -4.80
N GLY A 147 -17.54 -0.94 -5.22
CA GLY A 147 -17.53 -1.44 -6.59
C GLY A 147 -18.13 -0.46 -7.60
N GLU A 148 -17.94 -0.77 -8.88
CA GLU A 148 -18.45 0.03 -9.98
C GLU A 148 -19.97 0.24 -9.87
N GLY A 149 -20.43 1.47 -10.15
CA GLY A 149 -21.85 1.84 -10.08
C GLY A 149 -22.43 1.97 -8.68
N LYS A 150 -21.64 1.74 -7.63
CA LYS A 150 -22.09 1.92 -6.24
C LYS A 150 -22.00 3.37 -5.79
N GLU A 151 -22.70 3.70 -4.72
CA GLU A 151 -22.73 5.06 -4.15
C GLU A 151 -21.33 5.54 -3.77
N PHE A 152 -20.51 4.66 -3.20
CA PHE A 152 -19.15 4.93 -2.76
C PHE A 152 -18.11 4.30 -3.70
N SER A 153 -18.43 4.16 -4.98
CA SER A 153 -17.47 3.58 -5.92
C SER A 153 -16.15 4.35 -5.94
N VAL A 154 -15.05 3.64 -6.11
CA VAL A 154 -13.69 4.21 -6.15
C VAL A 154 -13.63 5.36 -7.16
N ALA A 155 -14.12 5.15 -8.37
CA ALA A 155 -14.14 6.17 -9.41
C ALA A 155 -14.91 7.42 -9.00
N ARG A 156 -16.07 7.28 -8.35
CA ARG A 156 -16.89 8.41 -7.91
C ARG A 156 -16.25 9.15 -6.73
N SER A 157 -15.71 8.42 -5.77
CA SER A 157 -15.10 9.00 -4.56
C SER A 157 -13.80 9.74 -4.88
N HIS A 158 -13.10 9.34 -5.95
CA HIS A 158 -11.87 9.99 -6.41
C HIS A 158 -12.09 10.88 -7.64
N ALA A 159 -13.32 11.02 -8.12
CA ALA A 159 -13.64 11.94 -9.21
C ALA A 159 -13.31 13.40 -8.83
N ARG A 160 -12.87 14.17 -9.80
CA ARG A 160 -12.60 15.60 -9.69
C ARG A 160 -13.79 16.40 -10.15
#